data_e2072da2060c0a5e1af1eeed9bb1007d
#
_entry.id   e2072da2060c0a5e1af1eeed9bb1007d
#
_cell.length_a   1.000
_cell.length_b   1.000
_cell.length_c   1.000
_cell.angle_alpha   90.00
_cell.angle_beta   90.00
_cell.angle_gamma   90.00
#
_symmetry.space_group_name_H-M   'P 1'
#
loop_
_entity.id
_entity.type
_entity.pdbx_description
1 polymer ?
#
loop_
_entity_poly.entity_id
_entity_poly.type
_entity_poly.pdbx_seq_one_letter_code
_entity_poly.pdbx_strand_id
1 'polypeptide(L)'
;GGVIVNVVLAIVIFIGIGWYWGDDYLPAKNVSYGVHASALAKQMGVQDGDIIVSVDKKELENFDALESKLILTNPTSLEVQRGDSIISLNIPSTLATSLAKFKKADPFVIPRIPVIIDSVGKSAVILEGTFNKNDTLLKINNTSIRYQYEFLEVKQKYADSIVMVMLKRGADTVYTKTLISN
;
A
#
# COMPACT_ATOMS: atom_id res chain seq x y z
N GLY A 1 45.71 -10.58 -0.29
CA GLY A 1 45.21 -9.19 -0.17
C GLY A 1 43.89 -8.91 -0.89
N GLY A 2 43.61 -9.56 -2.04
CA GLY A 2 42.48 -9.21 -2.91
C GLY A 2 41.10 -9.31 -2.27
N VAL A 3 40.84 -10.35 -1.47
CA VAL A 3 39.54 -10.55 -0.83
C VAL A 3 39.20 -9.44 0.15
N ILE A 4 40.18 -9.01 0.97
CA ILE A 4 40.00 -7.93 1.96
C ILE A 4 39.72 -6.61 1.24
N VAL A 5 40.44 -6.30 0.17
CA VAL A 5 40.21 -5.09 -0.62
C VAL A 5 38.82 -5.09 -1.24
N ASN A 6 38.35 -6.21 -1.77
CA ASN A 6 37.00 -6.32 -2.33
C ASN A 6 35.91 -6.11 -1.27
N VAL A 7 36.09 -6.65 -0.06
CA VAL A 7 35.15 -6.43 1.05
C VAL A 7 35.11 -4.95 1.45
N VAL A 8 36.27 -4.31 1.62
CA VAL A 8 36.34 -2.88 1.96
C VAL A 8 35.72 -2.04 0.84
N LEU A 9 36.01 -2.33 -0.42
CA LEU A 9 35.42 -1.64 -1.57
C LEU A 9 33.90 -1.81 -1.61
N ALA A 10 33.38 -3.02 -1.38
CA ALA A 10 31.94 -3.26 -1.31
C ALA A 10 31.29 -2.41 -0.21
N ILE A 11 31.87 -2.36 0.99
CA ILE A 11 31.37 -1.55 2.10
C ILE A 11 31.34 -0.06 1.71
N VAL A 12 32.39 0.46 1.11
CA VAL A 12 32.47 1.86 0.66
C VAL A 12 31.40 2.16 -0.39
N ILE A 13 31.19 1.26 -1.36
CA ILE A 13 30.16 1.39 -2.39
C ILE A 13 28.76 1.37 -1.75
N PHE A 14 28.48 0.45 -0.83
CA PHE A 14 27.18 0.39 -0.13
C PHE A 14 26.90 1.64 0.69
N ILE A 15 27.91 2.16 1.40
CA ILE A 15 27.79 3.44 2.13
C ILE A 15 27.51 4.59 1.15
N GLY A 16 28.23 4.65 0.02
CA GLY A 16 28.03 5.67 -1.01
C GLY A 16 26.64 5.61 -1.65
N ILE A 17 26.13 4.41 -1.93
CA ILE A 17 24.77 4.19 -2.45
C ILE A 17 23.74 4.65 -1.42
N GLY A 18 23.84 4.20 -0.17
CA GLY A 18 22.91 4.58 0.90
C GLY A 18 22.93 6.08 1.19
N TRP A 19 24.08 6.73 1.07
CA TRP A 19 24.19 8.18 1.27
C TRP A 19 23.60 8.98 0.10
N TYR A 20 23.74 8.51 -1.13
CA TYR A 20 23.29 9.23 -2.33
C TYR A 20 21.80 9.03 -2.63
N TRP A 21 21.28 7.80 -2.51
CA TRP A 21 19.87 7.48 -2.79
C TRP A 21 19.00 7.46 -1.54
N GLY A 22 19.58 7.26 -0.33
CA GLY A 22 18.80 7.06 0.89
C GLY A 22 17.96 5.79 0.86
N ASP A 23 17.01 5.72 1.77
CA ASP A 23 16.00 4.66 1.82
C ASP A 23 14.67 5.21 1.28
N ASP A 24 14.13 4.59 0.24
CA ASP A 24 12.76 4.86 -0.20
C ASP A 24 11.78 4.23 0.78
N TYR A 25 10.91 5.02 1.36
CA TYR A 25 9.85 4.57 2.24
C TYR A 25 8.58 5.41 2.04
N LEU A 26 7.43 4.85 2.40
CA LEU A 26 6.17 5.58 2.40
C LEU A 26 6.06 6.40 3.71
N PRO A 27 6.16 7.74 3.67
CA PRO A 27 5.89 8.55 4.84
C PRO A 27 4.46 8.35 5.35
N ALA A 28 4.28 8.11 6.65
CA ALA A 28 2.95 7.84 7.21
C ALA A 28 1.96 9.00 6.96
N LYS A 29 2.43 10.23 6.93
CA LYS A 29 1.63 11.43 6.58
C LYS A 29 1.05 11.41 5.16
N ASN A 30 1.65 10.61 4.24
CA ASN A 30 1.17 10.47 2.87
C ASN A 30 0.03 9.45 2.75
N VAL A 31 -0.26 8.67 3.80
CA VAL A 31 -1.38 7.73 3.87
C VAL A 31 -2.67 8.46 4.23
N SER A 32 -3.00 9.50 3.46
CA SER A 32 -4.11 10.43 3.73
C SER A 32 -5.50 9.82 3.57
N TYR A 33 -5.64 8.72 2.85
CA TYR A 33 -6.90 7.97 2.70
C TYR A 33 -7.06 6.88 3.77
N GLY A 34 -6.14 6.83 4.74
CA GLY A 34 -6.10 5.81 5.78
C GLY A 34 -5.73 4.43 5.26
N VAL A 35 -6.00 3.43 6.06
CA VAL A 35 -5.63 2.04 5.77
C VAL A 35 -6.83 1.14 5.52
N HIS A 36 -6.60 0.05 4.80
CA HIS A 36 -7.45 -1.14 4.82
C HIS A 36 -6.91 -2.08 5.89
N ALA A 37 -7.75 -2.46 6.84
CA ALA A 37 -7.37 -3.27 7.99
C ALA A 37 -7.58 -4.76 7.69
N SER A 38 -6.57 -5.59 7.96
CA SER A 38 -6.70 -7.05 7.93
C SER A 38 -7.67 -7.55 9.00
N ALA A 39 -8.04 -8.82 8.94
CA ALA A 39 -8.88 -9.44 9.96
C ALA A 39 -8.26 -9.30 11.37
N LEU A 40 -6.94 -9.43 11.47
CA LEU A 40 -6.21 -9.26 12.73
C LEU A 40 -6.26 -7.82 13.24
N ALA A 41 -6.06 -6.84 12.37
CA ALA A 41 -6.14 -5.43 12.72
C ALA A 41 -7.56 -5.03 13.15
N LYS A 42 -8.59 -5.57 12.47
CA LYS A 42 -10.00 -5.36 12.85
C LYS A 42 -10.34 -5.92 14.23
N GLN A 43 -9.78 -7.09 14.59
CA GLN A 43 -9.93 -7.64 15.95
C GLN A 43 -9.34 -6.74 17.04
N MET A 44 -8.33 -5.95 16.70
CA MET A 44 -7.75 -4.94 17.60
C MET A 44 -8.51 -3.61 17.62
N GLY A 45 -9.54 -3.46 16.80
CA GLY A 45 -10.35 -2.25 16.71
C GLY A 45 -9.92 -1.25 15.64
N VAL A 46 -8.91 -1.56 14.82
CA VAL A 46 -8.56 -0.78 13.62
C VAL A 46 -9.69 -0.93 12.59
N GLN A 47 -10.10 0.16 11.97
CA GLN A 47 -11.14 0.18 10.95
C GLN A 47 -10.59 0.65 9.62
N ASP A 48 -11.29 0.25 8.54
CA ASP A 48 -10.96 0.72 7.20
C ASP A 48 -11.13 2.24 7.12
N GLY A 49 -10.07 2.94 6.76
CA GLY A 49 -10.02 4.40 6.70
C GLY A 49 -9.35 5.07 7.89
N ASP A 50 -8.98 4.33 8.93
CA ASP A 50 -8.15 4.88 10.00
C ASP A 50 -6.80 5.31 9.47
N ILE A 51 -6.28 6.44 9.94
CA ILE A 51 -4.92 6.89 9.70
C ILE A 51 -4.10 6.56 10.95
N ILE A 52 -3.02 5.80 10.79
CA ILE A 52 -2.15 5.44 11.91
C ILE A 52 -1.25 6.62 12.24
N VAL A 53 -1.36 7.12 13.46
CA VAL A 53 -0.66 8.33 13.92
C VAL A 53 0.58 7.99 14.72
N SER A 54 0.45 7.12 15.71
CA SER A 54 1.54 6.82 16.62
C SER A 54 1.51 5.38 17.14
N VAL A 55 2.67 4.90 17.59
CA VAL A 55 2.86 3.62 18.28
C VAL A 55 3.53 3.94 19.62
N ASP A 56 2.91 3.56 20.75
CA ASP A 56 3.35 3.95 22.11
C ASP A 56 3.62 5.46 22.24
N LYS A 57 2.69 6.28 21.71
CA LYS A 57 2.78 7.76 21.71
C LYS A 57 4.00 8.33 20.95
N LYS A 58 4.72 7.50 20.18
CA LYS A 58 5.78 7.93 19.27
C LYS A 58 5.21 8.01 17.88
N GLU A 59 5.30 9.17 17.25
CA GLU A 59 4.80 9.40 15.89
C GLU A 59 5.36 8.36 14.92
N LEU A 60 4.51 7.92 13.99
CA LEU A 60 4.90 7.00 12.92
C LEU A 60 5.36 7.83 11.72
N GLU A 61 6.66 7.90 11.50
CA GLU A 61 7.23 8.61 10.35
C GLU A 61 7.20 7.75 9.08
N ASN A 62 7.60 6.49 9.22
CA ASN A 62 7.71 5.52 8.14
C ASN A 62 6.60 4.47 8.25
N PHE A 63 5.67 4.49 7.29
CA PHE A 63 4.55 3.54 7.26
C PHE A 63 5.01 2.10 7.03
N ASP A 64 6.02 1.91 6.16
CA ASP A 64 6.52 0.57 5.81
C ASP A 64 7.19 -0.13 7.01
N ALA A 65 7.68 0.66 7.98
CA ALA A 65 8.26 0.14 9.21
C ALA A 65 7.22 -0.24 10.28
N LEU A 66 5.93 0.01 10.08
CA LEU A 66 4.89 -0.23 11.08
C LEU A 66 4.89 -1.66 11.59
N GLU A 67 4.79 -2.66 10.69
CA GLU A 67 4.73 -4.07 11.10
C GLU A 67 6.00 -4.51 11.82
N SER A 68 7.17 -4.11 11.31
CA SER A 68 8.45 -4.38 11.96
C SER A 68 8.49 -3.78 13.35
N LYS A 69 7.98 -2.56 13.52
CA LYS A 69 7.90 -1.88 14.81
C LYS A 69 6.97 -2.63 15.77
N LEU A 70 5.78 -3.05 15.30
CA LEU A 70 4.84 -3.84 16.10
C LEU A 70 5.43 -5.18 16.58
N ILE A 71 6.24 -5.83 15.74
CA ILE A 71 6.87 -7.11 16.08
C ILE A 71 8.08 -6.92 17.01
N LEU A 72 8.97 -5.97 16.71
CA LEU A 72 10.27 -5.86 17.37
C LEU A 72 10.20 -5.12 18.70
N THR A 73 9.31 -4.15 18.86
CA THR A 73 9.22 -3.33 20.07
C THR A 73 8.13 -3.82 21.04
N ASN A 74 7.26 -4.74 20.61
CA ASN A 74 6.12 -5.24 21.37
C ASN A 74 5.34 -4.11 22.09
N PRO A 75 4.83 -3.12 21.34
CA PRO A 75 4.21 -1.94 21.91
C PRO A 75 2.87 -2.28 22.57
N THR A 76 2.40 -1.40 23.44
CA THR A 76 1.14 -1.57 24.19
C THR A 76 -0.02 -0.77 23.63
N SER A 77 0.27 0.28 22.83
CA SER A 77 -0.76 1.15 22.29
C SER A 77 -0.51 1.56 20.84
N LEU A 78 -1.60 1.67 20.08
CA LEU A 78 -1.64 2.19 18.71
C LEU A 78 -2.64 3.35 18.67
N GLU A 79 -2.21 4.53 18.27
CA GLU A 79 -3.12 5.66 18.08
C GLU A 79 -3.48 5.79 16.61
N VAL A 80 -4.79 5.86 16.37
CA VAL A 80 -5.36 6.03 15.03
C VAL A 80 -6.24 7.28 15.00
N GLN A 81 -6.18 8.01 13.91
CA GLN A 81 -7.13 9.08 13.63
C GLN A 81 -8.31 8.48 12.83
N ARG A 82 -9.51 8.63 13.39
CA ARG A 82 -10.77 8.22 12.79
C ARG A 82 -11.68 9.43 12.65
N GLY A 83 -11.82 9.92 11.42
CA GLY A 83 -12.42 11.24 11.19
C GLY A 83 -11.62 12.33 11.90
N ASP A 84 -12.28 13.10 12.75
CA ASP A 84 -11.66 14.20 13.51
C ASP A 84 -11.15 13.77 14.90
N SER A 85 -11.25 12.50 15.26
CA SER A 85 -10.92 11.99 16.60
C SER A 85 -9.67 11.12 16.57
N ILE A 86 -8.81 11.26 17.59
CA ILE A 86 -7.71 10.34 17.85
C ILE A 86 -8.18 9.29 18.85
N ILE A 87 -8.05 8.02 18.49
CA ILE A 87 -8.46 6.88 19.29
C ILE A 87 -7.23 6.06 19.65
N SER A 88 -7.05 5.76 20.93
CA SER A 88 -6.00 4.88 21.40
C SER A 88 -6.53 3.44 21.49
N LEU A 89 -5.90 2.54 20.77
CA LEU A 89 -6.20 1.12 20.73
C LEU A 89 -5.15 0.35 21.53
N ASN A 90 -5.60 -0.58 22.38
CA ASN A 90 -4.69 -1.45 23.11
C ASN A 90 -4.15 -2.57 22.22
N ILE A 91 -2.86 -2.76 22.24
CA ILE A 91 -2.17 -3.85 21.53
C ILE A 91 -2.01 -5.04 22.45
N PRO A 92 -2.61 -6.21 22.16
CA PRO A 92 -2.41 -7.40 22.96
C PRO A 92 -0.98 -7.93 22.81
N SER A 93 -0.38 -8.42 23.88
CA SER A 93 0.99 -8.96 23.88
C SER A 93 1.20 -10.13 22.90
N THR A 94 0.11 -10.77 22.47
CA THR A 94 0.13 -11.85 21.48
C THR A 94 0.25 -11.37 20.03
N LEU A 95 0.12 -10.04 19.80
CA LEU A 95 0.13 -9.50 18.44
C LEU A 95 1.42 -9.81 17.70
N ALA A 96 2.57 -9.56 18.30
CA ALA A 96 3.88 -9.83 17.70
C ALA A 96 4.03 -11.28 17.24
N THR A 97 3.58 -12.23 18.06
CA THR A 97 3.59 -13.66 17.73
C THR A 97 2.60 -13.98 16.61
N SER A 98 1.45 -13.32 16.60
CA SER A 98 0.46 -13.48 15.53
C SER A 98 0.99 -12.95 14.21
N LEU A 99 1.52 -11.72 14.18
CA LEU A 99 2.11 -11.12 12.98
C LEU A 99 3.27 -11.95 12.43
N ALA A 100 4.15 -12.47 13.29
CA ALA A 100 5.26 -13.32 12.87
C ALA A 100 4.82 -14.65 12.22
N LYS A 101 3.62 -15.13 12.52
CA LYS A 101 3.02 -16.35 11.93
C LYS A 101 2.30 -16.06 10.61
N PHE A 102 1.82 -14.82 10.41
CA PHE A 102 1.15 -14.43 9.16
C PHE A 102 2.18 -14.37 8.03
N LYS A 103 1.81 -14.92 6.87
CA LYS A 103 2.64 -14.85 5.68
C LYS A 103 2.66 -13.39 5.19
N LYS A 104 3.74 -12.98 4.54
CA LYS A 104 3.91 -11.68 3.89
C LYS A 104 2.77 -11.28 2.93
N ALA A 105 1.92 -12.26 2.56
CA ALA A 105 0.76 -12.07 1.68
C ALA A 105 -0.47 -11.46 2.38
N ASP A 106 -0.50 -11.37 3.72
CA ASP A 106 -1.62 -10.79 4.46
C ASP A 106 -1.08 -9.77 5.49
N PRO A 107 -0.69 -8.57 5.05
CA PRO A 107 -0.13 -7.54 5.90
C PRO A 107 -1.15 -7.07 6.94
N PHE A 108 -0.66 -6.59 8.09
CA PHE A 108 -1.50 -6.07 9.18
C PHE A 108 -2.47 -4.98 8.69
N VAL A 109 -1.95 -4.05 7.92
CA VAL A 109 -2.73 -3.00 7.24
C VAL A 109 -2.13 -2.70 5.87
N ILE A 110 -2.98 -2.30 4.93
CA ILE A 110 -2.58 -1.87 3.57
C ILE A 110 -2.96 -0.39 3.41
N PRO A 111 -2.07 0.48 2.90
CA PRO A 111 -2.43 1.87 2.64
C PRO A 111 -3.51 1.93 1.54
N ARG A 112 -4.52 2.77 1.73
CA ARG A 112 -5.58 3.01 0.75
C ARG A 112 -5.08 4.04 -0.25
N ILE A 113 -4.59 3.56 -1.40
CA ILE A 113 -4.07 4.39 -2.48
C ILE A 113 -5.06 4.36 -3.64
N PRO A 114 -5.58 5.51 -4.09
CA PRO A 114 -6.43 5.58 -5.28
C PRO A 114 -5.70 5.04 -6.52
N VAL A 115 -6.43 4.40 -7.42
CA VAL A 115 -5.84 3.90 -8.66
C VAL A 115 -5.86 5.02 -9.70
N ILE A 116 -4.72 5.66 -9.89
CA ILE A 116 -4.52 6.73 -10.87
C ILE A 116 -3.63 6.20 -12.00
N ILE A 117 -4.03 6.40 -13.23
CA ILE A 117 -3.25 6.00 -14.41
C ILE A 117 -2.08 6.97 -14.58
N ASP A 118 -0.87 6.47 -14.45
CA ASP A 118 0.35 7.23 -14.75
C ASP A 118 0.80 7.00 -16.20
N SER A 119 0.82 5.73 -16.63
CA SER A 119 1.23 5.35 -17.97
C SER A 119 0.52 4.07 -18.41
N VAL A 120 0.41 3.89 -19.70
CA VAL A 120 -0.12 2.66 -20.32
C VAL A 120 1.03 1.89 -20.94
N GLY A 121 1.16 0.63 -20.56
CA GLY A 121 2.20 -0.24 -21.11
C GLY A 121 2.04 -0.40 -22.63
N LYS A 122 3.15 -0.53 -23.35
CA LYS A 122 3.15 -0.71 -24.81
C LYS A 122 2.43 -1.98 -25.28
N SER A 123 2.31 -2.96 -24.39
CA SER A 123 1.60 -4.23 -24.63
C SER A 123 0.12 -4.21 -24.24
N ALA A 124 -0.39 -3.08 -23.77
CA ALA A 124 -1.79 -2.98 -23.39
C ALA A 124 -2.70 -3.08 -24.62
N VAL A 125 -3.68 -3.97 -24.57
CA VAL A 125 -4.66 -4.17 -25.64
C VAL A 125 -5.92 -3.34 -25.31
N ILE A 126 -6.03 -2.19 -25.94
CA ILE A 126 -7.19 -1.29 -25.82
C ILE A 126 -8.06 -1.50 -27.06
N LEU A 127 -9.32 -1.91 -26.86
CA LEU A 127 -10.27 -2.21 -27.94
C LEU A 127 -11.10 -0.99 -28.30
N GLU A 128 -11.52 -0.22 -27.30
CA GLU A 128 -12.31 1.01 -27.47
C GLU A 128 -11.90 2.02 -26.40
N GLY A 129 -11.93 3.32 -26.75
CA GLY A 129 -11.58 4.40 -25.84
C GLY A 129 -10.07 4.58 -25.66
N THR A 130 -9.68 5.30 -24.65
CA THR A 130 -8.28 5.60 -24.32
C THR A 130 -8.07 5.72 -22.82
N PHE A 131 -6.88 5.38 -22.35
CA PHE A 131 -6.39 5.73 -21.02
C PHE A 131 -5.49 6.96 -21.13
N ASN A 132 -5.71 7.96 -20.32
CA ASN A 132 -4.86 9.13 -20.24
C ASN A 132 -4.17 9.19 -18.87
N LYS A 133 -3.03 9.86 -18.84
CA LYS A 133 -2.37 10.16 -17.57
C LYS A 133 -3.31 10.96 -16.66
N ASN A 134 -3.31 10.63 -15.36
CA ASN A 134 -4.17 11.17 -14.31
C ASN A 134 -5.65 10.74 -14.39
N ASP A 135 -6.04 9.83 -15.28
CA ASP A 135 -7.35 9.20 -15.17
C ASP A 135 -7.43 8.41 -13.86
N THR A 136 -8.54 8.55 -13.14
CA THR A 136 -8.78 7.77 -11.92
C THR A 136 -9.72 6.62 -12.22
N LEU A 137 -9.32 5.41 -11.86
CA LEU A 137 -10.15 4.21 -12.04
C LEU A 137 -11.32 4.24 -11.05
N LEU A 138 -12.54 4.08 -11.57
CA LEU A 138 -13.77 4.04 -10.77
C LEU A 138 -14.42 2.66 -10.72
N LYS A 139 -14.45 1.95 -11.87
CA LYS A 139 -15.08 0.62 -11.98
C LYS A 139 -14.40 -0.23 -13.04
N ILE A 140 -14.45 -1.53 -12.82
CA ILE A 140 -14.21 -2.55 -13.85
C ILE A 140 -15.49 -3.41 -13.95
N ASN A 141 -16.12 -3.42 -15.11
CA ASN A 141 -17.46 -3.94 -15.31
C ASN A 141 -18.44 -3.37 -14.25
N ASN A 142 -19.08 -4.21 -13.45
CA ASN A 142 -20.00 -3.80 -12.39
C ASN A 142 -19.34 -3.63 -11.01
N THR A 143 -18.02 -3.87 -10.89
CA THR A 143 -17.31 -3.80 -9.62
C THR A 143 -16.70 -2.42 -9.44
N SER A 144 -17.09 -1.70 -8.38
CA SER A 144 -16.49 -0.43 -8.01
C SER A 144 -15.09 -0.64 -7.45
N ILE A 145 -14.18 0.25 -7.85
CA ILE A 145 -12.78 0.24 -7.40
C ILE A 145 -12.46 1.66 -6.91
N ARG A 146 -12.02 1.75 -5.69
CA ARG A 146 -11.58 3.01 -5.08
C ARG A 146 -10.07 3.00 -4.83
N TYR A 147 -9.53 1.84 -4.47
CA TYR A 147 -8.17 1.68 -4.01
C TYR A 147 -7.44 0.54 -4.69
N GLN A 148 -6.12 0.59 -4.63
CA GLN A 148 -5.24 -0.33 -5.33
C GLN A 148 -5.42 -1.80 -4.92
N TYR A 149 -5.68 -2.09 -3.66
CA TYR A 149 -5.90 -3.47 -3.21
C TYR A 149 -7.17 -4.07 -3.83
N GLU A 150 -8.25 -3.30 -3.96
CA GLU A 150 -9.49 -3.73 -4.64
C GLU A 150 -9.23 -3.99 -6.14
N PHE A 151 -8.40 -3.15 -6.77
CA PHE A 151 -7.99 -3.33 -8.16
C PHE A 151 -7.23 -4.64 -8.36
N LEU A 152 -6.32 -5.00 -7.45
CA LEU A 152 -5.54 -6.23 -7.55
C LEU A 152 -6.44 -7.48 -7.46
N GLU A 153 -7.43 -7.47 -6.57
CA GLU A 153 -8.43 -8.55 -6.47
C GLU A 153 -9.25 -8.68 -7.76
N VAL A 154 -9.75 -7.55 -8.26
CA VAL A 154 -10.55 -7.51 -9.49
C VAL A 154 -9.71 -7.89 -10.72
N LYS A 155 -8.44 -7.48 -10.77
CA LYS A 155 -7.51 -7.89 -11.84
C LYS A 155 -7.35 -9.39 -11.91
N GLN A 156 -7.18 -10.07 -10.77
CA GLN A 156 -7.09 -11.53 -10.73
C GLN A 156 -8.38 -12.20 -11.20
N LYS A 157 -9.55 -11.67 -10.78
CA LYS A 157 -10.87 -12.19 -11.15
C LYS A 157 -11.13 -12.12 -12.66
N TYR A 158 -10.66 -11.09 -13.33
CA TYR A 158 -10.88 -10.85 -14.77
C TYR A 158 -9.61 -11.03 -15.60
N ALA A 159 -8.64 -11.81 -15.11
CA ALA A 159 -7.45 -12.14 -15.88
C ALA A 159 -7.83 -12.73 -17.25
N ASP A 160 -7.12 -12.33 -18.29
CA ASP A 160 -7.32 -12.73 -19.70
C ASP A 160 -8.74 -12.49 -20.24
N SER A 161 -9.46 -11.51 -19.67
CA SER A 161 -10.82 -11.17 -20.06
C SER A 161 -10.92 -9.74 -20.59
N ILE A 162 -11.85 -9.54 -21.52
CA ILE A 162 -12.21 -8.20 -21.98
C ILE A 162 -13.16 -7.58 -20.97
N VAL A 163 -12.82 -6.37 -20.50
CA VAL A 163 -13.58 -5.64 -19.49
C VAL A 163 -13.90 -4.23 -19.96
N MET A 164 -15.01 -3.70 -19.44
CA MET A 164 -15.32 -2.28 -19.53
C MET A 164 -14.78 -1.57 -18.29
N VAL A 165 -13.96 -0.59 -18.50
CA VAL A 165 -13.34 0.24 -17.45
C VAL A 165 -13.99 1.61 -17.45
N MET A 166 -14.48 2.04 -16.29
CA MET A 166 -14.99 3.40 -16.07
C MET A 166 -13.90 4.22 -15.39
N LEU A 167 -13.58 5.36 -15.96
CA LEU A 167 -12.54 6.27 -15.49
C LEU A 167 -13.15 7.66 -15.25
N LYS A 168 -12.59 8.36 -14.26
CA LYS A 168 -12.79 9.80 -14.06
C LYS A 168 -11.64 10.55 -14.73
N ARG A 169 -11.98 11.44 -15.66
CA ARG A 169 -11.03 12.30 -16.39
C ARG A 169 -11.39 13.76 -16.13
N GLY A 170 -10.72 14.39 -15.15
CA GLY A 170 -11.13 15.73 -14.70
C GLY A 170 -12.54 15.71 -14.10
N ALA A 171 -13.49 16.42 -14.72
CA ALA A 171 -14.91 16.43 -14.32
C ALA A 171 -15.73 15.32 -15.03
N ASP A 172 -15.22 14.73 -16.10
CA ASP A 172 -15.95 13.81 -16.97
C ASP A 172 -15.78 12.35 -16.54
N THR A 173 -16.75 11.53 -16.93
CA THR A 173 -16.66 10.06 -16.83
C THR A 173 -16.49 9.49 -18.23
N VAL A 174 -15.44 8.71 -18.42
CA VAL A 174 -15.11 8.07 -19.70
C VAL A 174 -15.08 6.55 -19.54
N TYR A 175 -15.36 5.86 -20.63
CA TYR A 175 -15.38 4.41 -20.69
C TYR A 175 -14.31 3.90 -21.66
N THR A 176 -13.62 2.87 -21.28
CA THR A 176 -12.59 2.22 -22.08
C THR A 176 -12.75 0.73 -22.02
N LYS A 177 -12.72 0.05 -23.17
CA LYS A 177 -12.79 -1.41 -23.26
C LYS A 177 -11.41 -1.96 -23.52
N THR A 178 -10.93 -2.83 -22.65
CA THR A 178 -9.57 -3.35 -22.68
C THR A 178 -9.50 -4.81 -22.29
N LEU A 179 -8.42 -5.48 -22.71
CA LEU A 179 -8.07 -6.81 -22.23
C LEU A 179 -7.20 -6.67 -20.98
N ILE A 180 -7.57 -7.34 -19.89
CA ILE A 180 -6.70 -7.50 -18.73
C ILE A 180 -5.80 -8.70 -19.00
N SER A 181 -4.52 -8.45 -19.25
CA SER A 181 -3.51 -9.52 -19.36
C SER A 181 -2.99 -9.90 -17.97
N ASN A 182 -2.68 -11.17 -17.82
CA ASN A 182 -2.10 -11.73 -16.58
C ASN A 182 -0.64 -11.27 -16.37
#